data_c010ef6e4f5d44b5a308a0df241b2759
#
_entry.id   c010ef6e4f5d44b5a308a0df241b2759
#
_cell.length_a   1.000
_cell.length_b   1.000
_cell.length_c   1.000
_cell.angle_alpha   90.00
_cell.angle_beta   90.00
_cell.angle_gamma   90.00
#
_symmetry.space_group_name_H-M   'P 1'
#
loop_
_entity.id
_entity.type
_entity.pdbx_description
1 polymer ?
#
loop_
_entity_poly.entity_id
_entity_poly.type
_entity_poly.pdbx_seq_one_letter_code
_entity_poly.pdbx_strand_id
1 'polypeptide(L)'
;KPPAKLIIANPEILMQKEVLNRIAKRGIAHLAIDEAHCVSEWGDSFRPAYQTLKQVIETLKPPAVTAFTATAGNDVLKRIGEVLFDGRAHLVRGESDRTNIAYYVRQCRVKAPALLQEVMQRQRPMVIFCATRNGTEQTAAFLRYTLRDRAIRFYHAGLQRNEKDEVEQWFHQHDSAILVTTCAWGMGVDKKNVRTVIHLNAPPTAEAYVQEAGRGGRDGSPAQAVLLWSPEDKAKIVLLPEKQRKRAEILVNFAESGRCRREVL
;
A
#
# COMPACT_ATOMS: atom_id res chain seq x y z
N LYS A 1 35.57 12.86 4.82
CA LYS A 1 34.73 11.88 4.09
C LYS A 1 34.22 12.54 2.80
N PRO A 2 34.20 11.84 1.65
CA PRO A 2 33.63 12.39 0.43
C PRO A 2 32.16 12.79 0.68
N PRO A 3 31.66 13.83 0.01
CA PRO A 3 30.27 14.26 0.17
C PRO A 3 29.32 13.12 -0.24
N ALA A 4 28.23 12.95 0.51
CA ALA A 4 27.21 11.97 0.15
C ALA A 4 26.64 12.29 -1.24
N LYS A 5 26.59 11.28 -2.12
CA LYS A 5 26.04 11.40 -3.47
C LYS A 5 24.51 11.29 -3.48
N LEU A 6 23.94 10.62 -2.48
CA LEU A 6 22.50 10.40 -2.29
C LEU A 6 22.12 10.79 -0.87
N ILE A 7 21.05 11.57 -0.74
CA ILE A 7 20.41 11.92 0.52
C ILE A 7 18.99 11.37 0.50
N ILE A 8 18.65 10.52 1.47
CA ILE A 8 17.30 10.02 1.66
C ILE A 8 16.74 10.66 2.93
N ALA A 9 15.61 11.31 2.83
CA ALA A 9 14.96 12.01 3.93
C ALA A 9 13.43 11.85 3.85
N ASN A 10 12.77 11.83 4.99
CA ASN A 10 11.32 11.99 5.02
C ASN A 10 10.97 13.50 5.00
N PRO A 11 9.74 13.86 4.56
CA PRO A 11 9.33 15.26 4.49
C PRO A 11 9.39 15.97 5.85
N GLU A 12 9.09 15.28 6.94
CA GLU A 12 9.09 15.84 8.30
C GLU A 12 10.46 16.36 8.74
N ILE A 13 11.54 15.69 8.34
CA ILE A 13 12.90 16.14 8.68
C ILE A 13 13.29 17.36 7.86
N LEU A 14 12.75 17.49 6.64
CA LEU A 14 12.99 18.64 5.76
C LEU A 14 12.26 19.91 6.23
N MET A 15 11.28 19.79 7.13
CA MET A 15 10.66 20.94 7.81
C MET A 15 11.61 21.61 8.81
N GLN A 16 12.67 20.94 9.23
CA GLN A 16 13.69 21.52 10.11
C GLN A 16 14.60 22.45 9.31
N LYS A 17 14.49 23.75 9.55
CA LYS A 17 15.22 24.78 8.80
C LYS A 17 16.74 24.53 8.76
N GLU A 18 17.33 24.06 9.85
CA GLU A 18 18.77 23.78 9.92
C GLU A 18 19.18 22.66 8.98
N VAL A 19 18.38 21.58 8.93
CA VAL A 19 18.62 20.42 8.04
C VAL A 19 18.46 20.85 6.59
N LEU A 20 17.37 21.56 6.27
CA LEU A 20 17.11 22.05 4.91
C LEU A 20 18.21 22.99 4.42
N ASN A 21 18.65 23.94 5.25
CA ASN A 21 19.74 24.84 4.91
C ASN A 21 21.09 24.12 4.71
N ARG A 22 21.36 23.09 5.49
CA ARG A 22 22.59 22.27 5.31
C ARG A 22 22.56 21.51 3.99
N ILE A 23 21.41 21.02 3.57
CA ILE A 23 21.22 20.33 2.28
C ILE A 23 21.34 21.36 1.15
N ALA A 24 20.70 22.53 1.25
CA ALA A 24 20.73 23.58 0.25
C ALA A 24 22.18 24.05 -0.08
N LYS A 25 23.04 24.19 0.96
CA LYS A 25 24.45 24.58 0.79
C LYS A 25 25.27 23.58 -0.04
N ARG A 26 24.80 22.33 -0.20
CA ARG A 26 25.51 21.30 -0.99
C ARG A 26 25.20 21.34 -2.47
N GLY A 27 24.11 22.00 -2.84
CA GLY A 27 23.56 21.97 -4.19
C GLY A 27 22.95 20.59 -4.50
N ILE A 28 21.70 20.59 -4.89
CA ILE A 28 20.94 19.36 -5.23
C ILE A 28 20.72 19.35 -6.74
N ALA A 29 21.27 18.38 -7.44
CA ALA A 29 21.10 18.24 -8.89
C ALA A 29 19.72 17.70 -9.27
N HIS A 30 19.13 16.86 -8.43
CA HIS A 30 17.82 16.24 -8.69
C HIS A 30 17.11 15.98 -7.37
N LEU A 31 15.83 16.34 -7.29
CA LEU A 31 14.95 16.01 -6.20
C LEU A 31 13.92 15.00 -6.67
N ALA A 32 13.92 13.80 -6.09
CA ALA A 32 12.90 12.77 -6.30
C ALA A 32 11.94 12.74 -5.12
N ILE A 33 10.64 12.85 -5.37
CA ILE A 33 9.56 12.78 -4.37
C ILE A 33 8.81 11.49 -4.62
N ASP A 34 8.93 10.54 -3.69
CA ASP A 34 8.17 9.29 -3.73
C ASP A 34 6.83 9.44 -3.01
N GLU A 35 5.87 8.57 -3.36
CA GLU A 35 4.50 8.58 -2.83
C GLU A 35 3.83 9.96 -2.93
N ALA A 36 4.03 10.64 -4.05
CA ALA A 36 3.56 12.02 -4.26
C ALA A 36 2.04 12.19 -4.09
N HIS A 37 1.24 11.11 -4.18
CA HIS A 37 -0.18 11.13 -3.88
C HIS A 37 -0.50 11.61 -2.45
N CYS A 38 0.45 11.48 -1.50
CA CYS A 38 0.33 11.99 -0.14
C CYS A 38 0.11 13.51 -0.08
N VAL A 39 0.44 14.26 -1.12
CA VAL A 39 0.09 15.68 -1.25
C VAL A 39 -1.43 15.87 -1.24
N SER A 40 -2.19 14.95 -1.85
CA SER A 40 -3.65 15.06 -2.00
C SER A 40 -4.42 14.33 -0.90
N GLU A 41 -4.08 13.07 -0.66
CA GLU A 41 -4.89 12.18 0.18
C GLU A 41 -4.52 12.22 1.66
N TRP A 42 -3.23 12.18 1.93
CA TRP A 42 -2.69 12.07 3.28
C TRP A 42 -2.17 13.41 3.81
N GLY A 43 -1.88 14.34 2.91
CA GLY A 43 -1.36 15.64 3.26
C GLY A 43 -2.31 16.44 4.16
N ASP A 44 -3.61 16.35 3.89
CA ASP A 44 -4.63 17.09 4.63
C ASP A 44 -4.93 16.52 6.03
N SER A 45 -4.67 15.22 6.26
CA SER A 45 -5.09 14.55 7.50
C SER A 45 -3.95 13.87 8.27
N PHE A 46 -2.98 13.26 7.58
CA PHE A 46 -1.97 12.43 8.22
C PHE A 46 -0.51 12.87 8.00
N ARG A 47 -0.20 13.52 6.87
CA ARG A 47 1.16 13.93 6.54
C ARG A 47 1.23 15.36 6.01
N PRO A 48 0.95 16.36 6.86
CA PRO A 48 1.02 17.77 6.49
C PRO A 48 2.36 18.17 5.89
N ALA A 49 3.42 17.46 6.23
CA ALA A 49 4.76 17.67 5.71
C ALA A 49 4.86 17.53 4.17
N TYR A 50 3.99 16.73 3.54
CA TYR A 50 3.95 16.65 2.07
C TYR A 50 3.45 17.96 1.42
N GLN A 51 2.60 18.70 2.09
CA GLN A 51 2.12 20.01 1.60
C GLN A 51 3.23 21.05 1.62
N THR A 52 4.24 20.88 2.49
CA THR A 52 5.38 21.80 2.56
C THR A 52 6.47 21.50 1.55
N LEU A 53 6.38 20.41 0.78
CA LEU A 53 7.40 20.02 -0.20
C LEU A 53 7.61 21.10 -1.29
N LYS A 54 6.59 21.90 -1.61
CA LYS A 54 6.79 23.06 -2.49
C LYS A 54 7.82 24.04 -1.92
N GLN A 55 7.74 24.38 -0.65
CA GLN A 55 8.71 25.26 0.01
C GLN A 55 10.12 24.63 0.02
N VAL A 56 10.21 23.30 0.16
CA VAL A 56 11.47 22.57 0.04
C VAL A 56 12.04 22.71 -1.37
N ILE A 57 11.25 22.56 -2.41
CA ILE A 57 11.66 22.77 -3.82
C ILE A 57 12.17 24.19 -4.02
N GLU A 58 11.42 25.18 -3.55
CA GLU A 58 11.78 26.60 -3.66
C GLU A 58 13.08 26.96 -2.91
N THR A 59 13.34 26.28 -1.79
CA THR A 59 14.55 26.49 -0.99
C THR A 59 15.77 25.79 -1.60
N LEU A 60 15.61 24.54 -2.04
CA LEU A 60 16.70 23.74 -2.61
C LEU A 60 17.03 24.13 -4.05
N LYS A 61 16.06 24.66 -4.80
CA LYS A 61 16.15 25.06 -6.21
C LYS A 61 16.86 24.01 -7.09
N PRO A 62 16.46 22.72 -7.03
CA PRO A 62 17.11 21.71 -7.84
C PRO A 62 16.80 21.96 -9.32
N PRO A 63 17.76 21.73 -10.25
CA PRO A 63 17.52 21.85 -11.71
C PRO A 63 16.43 20.91 -12.23
N ALA A 64 16.22 19.77 -11.57
CA ALA A 64 15.20 18.80 -11.92
C ALA A 64 14.45 18.31 -10.67
N VAL A 65 13.12 18.16 -10.81
CA VAL A 65 12.24 17.59 -9.81
C VAL A 65 11.40 16.50 -10.46
N THR A 66 11.34 15.34 -9.85
CA THR A 66 10.46 14.23 -10.30
C THR A 66 9.59 13.77 -9.14
N ALA A 67 8.29 13.67 -9.37
CA ALA A 67 7.35 13.10 -8.42
C ALA A 67 6.87 11.74 -8.92
N PHE A 68 6.95 10.73 -8.05
CA PHE A 68 6.53 9.36 -8.32
C PHE A 68 5.29 9.01 -7.50
N THR A 69 4.37 8.29 -8.11
CA THR A 69 3.23 7.67 -7.43
C THR A 69 2.80 6.41 -8.17
N ALA A 70 2.52 5.35 -7.44
CA ALA A 70 2.08 4.09 -8.04
C ALA A 70 0.58 4.08 -8.36
N THR A 71 -0.21 4.86 -7.61
CA THR A 71 -1.67 4.86 -7.69
C THR A 71 -2.17 6.30 -7.61
N ALA A 72 -2.59 6.85 -8.74
CA ALA A 72 -3.17 8.18 -8.76
C ALA A 72 -4.23 8.31 -9.85
N GLY A 73 -5.47 8.60 -9.46
CA GLY A 73 -6.51 9.04 -10.36
C GLY A 73 -6.20 10.43 -10.97
N ASN A 74 -6.95 10.83 -11.97
CA ASN A 74 -6.71 12.10 -12.68
C ASN A 74 -6.74 13.31 -11.73
N ASP A 75 -7.64 13.33 -10.75
CA ASP A 75 -7.76 14.45 -9.79
C ASP A 75 -6.53 14.54 -8.89
N VAL A 76 -6.00 13.39 -8.46
CA VAL A 76 -4.77 13.31 -7.65
C VAL A 76 -3.56 13.79 -8.46
N LEU A 77 -3.43 13.35 -9.72
CA LEU A 77 -2.35 13.79 -10.62
C LEU A 77 -2.41 15.30 -10.89
N LYS A 78 -3.62 15.83 -11.12
CA LYS A 78 -3.84 17.26 -11.28
C LYS A 78 -3.39 18.01 -10.02
N ARG A 79 -3.78 17.53 -8.84
CA ARG A 79 -3.41 18.12 -7.56
C ARG A 79 -1.90 18.11 -7.32
N ILE A 80 -1.22 17.00 -7.64
CA ILE A 80 0.25 16.91 -7.58
C ILE A 80 0.88 17.98 -8.49
N GLY A 81 0.39 18.09 -9.72
CA GLY A 81 0.86 19.08 -10.69
C GLY A 81 0.69 20.51 -10.18
N GLU A 82 -0.47 20.85 -9.62
CA GLU A 82 -0.76 22.17 -9.06
C GLU A 82 0.13 22.50 -7.85
N VAL A 83 0.22 21.57 -6.89
CA VAL A 83 0.90 21.82 -5.62
C VAL A 83 2.43 21.84 -5.77
N LEU A 84 3.00 20.88 -6.51
CA LEU A 84 4.46 20.75 -6.59
C LEU A 84 5.08 21.47 -7.79
N PHE A 85 4.33 21.70 -8.86
CA PHE A 85 4.86 22.16 -10.15
C PHE A 85 4.14 23.37 -10.74
N ASP A 86 3.26 24.03 -9.98
CA ASP A 86 2.46 25.17 -10.45
C ASP A 86 1.70 24.89 -11.76
N GLY A 87 1.23 23.65 -11.92
CA GLY A 87 0.52 23.19 -13.11
C GLY A 87 1.40 22.93 -14.34
N ARG A 88 2.73 23.03 -14.23
CA ARG A 88 3.70 22.89 -15.33
C ARG A 88 4.47 21.58 -15.32
N ALA A 89 3.83 20.48 -14.92
CA ALA A 89 4.45 19.17 -14.90
C ALA A 89 4.33 18.46 -16.26
N HIS A 90 5.39 17.78 -16.69
CA HIS A 90 5.30 16.75 -17.73
C HIS A 90 4.88 15.43 -17.10
N LEU A 91 3.73 14.89 -17.54
CA LEU A 91 3.18 13.64 -17.02
C LEU A 91 3.63 12.46 -17.86
N VAL A 92 4.34 11.53 -17.24
CA VAL A 92 4.68 10.24 -17.83
C VAL A 92 3.84 9.16 -17.12
N ARG A 93 3.03 8.44 -17.90
CA ARG A 93 2.24 7.31 -17.39
C ARG A 93 2.86 6.01 -17.91
N GLY A 94 3.20 5.11 -16.99
CA GLY A 94 3.48 3.72 -17.31
C GLY A 94 2.18 2.92 -17.37
N GLU A 95 2.23 1.74 -17.95
CA GLU A 95 1.15 0.77 -17.82
C GLU A 95 1.08 0.30 -16.36
N SER A 96 0.00 0.68 -15.69
CA SER A 96 -0.25 0.28 -14.30
C SER A 96 -0.95 -1.08 -14.18
N ASP A 97 -1.45 -1.62 -15.31
CA ASP A 97 -2.17 -2.89 -15.30
C ASP A 97 -1.21 -4.07 -15.07
N ARG A 98 -1.48 -4.80 -14.01
CA ARG A 98 -0.77 -6.02 -13.64
C ARG A 98 -1.52 -7.22 -14.21
N THR A 99 -1.30 -7.50 -15.51
CA THR A 99 -1.99 -8.58 -16.25
C THR A 99 -1.79 -9.97 -15.66
N ASN A 100 -0.70 -10.16 -14.91
CA ASN A 100 -0.38 -11.40 -14.23
C ASN A 100 -1.14 -11.63 -12.89
N ILE A 101 -1.96 -10.65 -12.44
CA ILE A 101 -2.77 -10.79 -11.21
C ILE A 101 -4.21 -11.09 -11.59
N ALA A 102 -4.76 -12.22 -11.15
CA ALA A 102 -6.18 -12.52 -11.27
C ALA A 102 -6.94 -12.02 -10.02
N TYR A 103 -7.99 -11.22 -10.22
CA TYR A 103 -8.79 -10.63 -9.15
C TYR A 103 -10.05 -11.45 -8.89
N TYR A 104 -10.28 -11.79 -7.62
CA TYR A 104 -11.44 -12.55 -7.14
C TYR A 104 -12.15 -11.81 -6.03
N VAL A 105 -13.46 -11.93 -5.99
CA VAL A 105 -14.28 -11.53 -4.84
C VAL A 105 -15.05 -12.74 -4.38
N ARG A 106 -14.89 -13.07 -3.11
CA ARG A 106 -15.65 -14.15 -2.47
C ARG A 106 -16.69 -13.58 -1.54
N GLN A 107 -17.93 -13.71 -1.93
CA GLN A 107 -19.07 -13.35 -1.07
C GLN A 107 -19.17 -14.35 0.08
N CYS A 108 -19.27 -13.87 1.30
CA CYS A 108 -19.38 -14.72 2.50
C CYS A 108 -20.17 -14.00 3.60
N ARG A 109 -20.91 -14.77 4.39
CA ARG A 109 -21.58 -14.28 5.60
C ARG A 109 -20.64 -14.30 6.80
N VAL A 110 -19.79 -15.33 6.88
CA VAL A 110 -18.80 -15.51 7.95
C VAL A 110 -17.43 -15.64 7.31
N LYS A 111 -16.52 -14.75 7.68
CA LYS A 111 -15.20 -14.63 7.04
C LYS A 111 -14.23 -15.74 7.42
N ALA A 112 -14.27 -16.24 8.67
CA ALA A 112 -13.30 -17.23 9.13
C ALA A 112 -13.32 -18.55 8.34
N PRO A 113 -14.47 -19.21 8.08
CA PRO A 113 -14.53 -20.39 7.23
C PRO A 113 -14.15 -20.08 5.77
N ALA A 114 -14.57 -18.93 5.26
CA ALA A 114 -14.22 -18.52 3.90
C ALA A 114 -12.72 -18.32 3.74
N LEU A 115 -12.08 -17.66 4.71
CA LEU A 115 -10.62 -17.48 4.74
C LEU A 115 -9.90 -18.83 4.76
N LEU A 116 -10.34 -19.75 5.63
CA LEU A 116 -9.73 -21.08 5.75
C LEU A 116 -9.76 -21.83 4.41
N GLN A 117 -10.90 -21.82 3.70
CA GLN A 117 -11.01 -22.43 2.38
C GLN A 117 -10.08 -21.79 1.35
N GLU A 118 -10.00 -20.45 1.30
CA GLU A 118 -9.10 -19.77 0.38
C GLU A 118 -7.62 -20.13 0.67
N VAL A 119 -7.24 -20.15 1.95
CA VAL A 119 -5.88 -20.52 2.36
C VAL A 119 -5.52 -21.95 1.99
N MET A 120 -6.47 -22.89 2.07
CA MET A 120 -6.25 -24.30 1.72
C MET A 120 -6.18 -24.54 0.21
N GLN A 121 -6.85 -23.72 -0.60
CA GLN A 121 -6.99 -23.93 -2.03
C GLN A 121 -5.98 -23.16 -2.88
N ARG A 122 -5.32 -22.16 -2.32
CA ARG A 122 -4.48 -21.25 -3.10
C ARG A 122 -2.99 -21.43 -2.85
N GLN A 123 -2.21 -21.00 -3.82
CA GLN A 123 -0.76 -21.13 -3.80
C GLN A 123 -0.10 -20.16 -2.81
N ARG A 124 0.98 -20.61 -2.21
CA ARG A 124 1.88 -19.83 -1.35
C ARG A 124 3.15 -19.42 -2.13
N PRO A 125 3.89 -18.42 -1.66
CA PRO A 125 3.72 -17.61 -0.44
C PRO A 125 2.46 -16.76 -0.50
N MET A 126 1.87 -16.51 0.67
CA MET A 126 0.59 -15.82 0.79
C MET A 126 0.67 -14.65 1.76
N VAL A 127 -0.02 -13.56 1.43
CA VAL A 127 -0.21 -12.41 2.32
C VAL A 127 -1.69 -12.23 2.60
N ILE A 128 -2.06 -12.06 3.87
CA ILE A 128 -3.44 -11.84 4.31
C ILE A 128 -3.52 -10.48 4.99
N PHE A 129 -4.26 -9.55 4.41
CA PHE A 129 -4.48 -8.21 4.96
C PHE A 129 -5.67 -8.17 5.91
N CYS A 130 -5.43 -7.65 7.11
CA CYS A 130 -6.42 -7.40 8.16
C CYS A 130 -6.51 -5.90 8.48
N ALA A 131 -7.67 -5.44 8.91
CA ALA A 131 -7.89 -4.02 9.23
C ALA A 131 -7.21 -3.58 10.53
N THR A 132 -7.00 -4.48 11.50
CA THR A 132 -6.50 -4.12 12.85
C THR A 132 -5.34 -5.00 13.29
N ARG A 133 -4.51 -4.48 14.20
CA ARG A 133 -3.38 -5.23 14.82
C ARG A 133 -3.89 -6.50 15.52
N ASN A 134 -4.87 -6.35 16.39
CA ASN A 134 -5.46 -7.48 17.12
C ASN A 134 -6.07 -8.53 16.17
N GLY A 135 -6.81 -8.09 15.13
CA GLY A 135 -7.33 -8.97 14.09
C GLY A 135 -6.24 -9.73 13.34
N THR A 136 -5.08 -9.11 13.13
CA THR A 136 -3.91 -9.75 12.52
C THR A 136 -3.37 -10.90 13.38
N GLU A 137 -3.19 -10.65 14.67
CA GLU A 137 -2.69 -11.65 15.63
C GLU A 137 -3.68 -12.80 15.81
N GLN A 138 -4.98 -12.49 16.00
CA GLN A 138 -6.04 -13.48 16.14
C GLN A 138 -6.18 -14.35 14.88
N THR A 139 -6.12 -13.75 13.70
CA THR A 139 -6.20 -14.49 12.43
C THR A 139 -5.00 -15.42 12.26
N ALA A 140 -3.80 -14.96 12.56
CA ALA A 140 -2.61 -15.80 12.51
C ALA A 140 -2.68 -16.97 13.50
N ALA A 141 -3.14 -16.71 14.73
CA ALA A 141 -3.34 -17.74 15.75
C ALA A 141 -4.40 -18.77 15.33
N PHE A 142 -5.54 -18.31 14.83
CA PHE A 142 -6.61 -19.16 14.29
C PHE A 142 -6.11 -20.07 13.18
N LEU A 143 -5.42 -19.54 12.19
CA LEU A 143 -4.90 -20.32 11.06
C LEU A 143 -3.84 -21.32 11.51
N ARG A 144 -2.90 -20.91 12.39
CA ARG A 144 -1.89 -21.83 12.97
C ARG A 144 -2.51 -23.01 13.70
N TYR A 145 -3.51 -22.74 14.52
CA TYR A 145 -4.21 -23.77 15.29
C TYR A 145 -4.99 -24.73 14.38
N THR A 146 -5.79 -24.18 13.47
CA THR A 146 -6.69 -24.95 12.62
C THR A 146 -5.93 -25.79 11.58
N LEU A 147 -4.90 -25.21 10.96
CA LEU A 147 -4.10 -25.90 9.94
C LEU A 147 -2.93 -26.69 10.52
N ARG A 148 -2.64 -26.57 11.82
CA ARG A 148 -1.44 -27.12 12.48
C ARG A 148 -0.16 -26.74 11.74
N ASP A 149 -0.13 -25.50 11.21
CA ASP A 149 0.93 -25.01 10.35
C ASP A 149 1.75 -23.92 11.05
N ARG A 150 3.05 -24.17 11.21
CA ARG A 150 3.99 -23.22 11.84
C ARG A 150 4.54 -22.18 10.85
N ALA A 151 4.31 -22.35 9.55
CA ALA A 151 4.72 -21.40 8.52
C ALA A 151 3.73 -20.22 8.38
N ILE A 152 3.14 -19.79 9.48
CA ILE A 152 2.20 -18.67 9.57
C ILE A 152 2.70 -17.69 10.62
N ARG A 153 3.03 -16.46 10.23
CA ARG A 153 3.42 -15.38 11.13
C ARG A 153 2.54 -14.17 10.91
N PHE A 154 2.60 -13.21 11.84
CA PHE A 154 1.90 -11.93 11.70
C PHE A 154 2.88 -10.76 11.71
N TYR A 155 2.42 -9.62 11.16
CA TYR A 155 3.19 -8.39 11.10
C TYR A 155 2.28 -7.17 11.23
N HIS A 156 2.65 -6.21 12.07
CA HIS A 156 1.95 -4.92 12.19
C HIS A 156 2.86 -3.85 12.80
N ALA A 157 2.43 -2.59 12.74
CA ALA A 157 3.23 -1.45 13.21
C ALA A 157 3.59 -1.51 14.71
N GLY A 158 2.83 -2.26 15.53
CA GLY A 158 3.07 -2.41 16.97
C GLY A 158 4.23 -3.33 17.34
N LEU A 159 4.76 -4.13 16.42
CA LEU A 159 5.95 -4.96 16.67
C LEU A 159 7.19 -4.10 16.91
N GLN A 160 8.09 -4.58 17.75
CA GLN A 160 9.42 -3.99 17.93
C GLN A 160 10.24 -4.10 16.63
N ARG A 161 11.26 -3.28 16.49
CA ARG A 161 12.05 -3.25 15.25
C ARG A 161 12.72 -4.59 14.94
N ASN A 162 13.31 -5.22 15.95
CA ASN A 162 13.94 -6.54 15.81
C ASN A 162 12.93 -7.63 15.41
N GLU A 163 11.71 -7.59 15.97
CA GLU A 163 10.65 -8.53 15.58
C GLU A 163 10.21 -8.33 14.13
N LYS A 164 10.12 -7.08 13.69
CA LYS A 164 9.81 -6.74 12.30
C LYS A 164 10.87 -7.29 11.35
N ASP A 165 12.15 -7.00 11.65
CA ASP A 165 13.29 -7.44 10.85
C ASP A 165 13.32 -8.98 10.77
N GLU A 166 13.05 -9.69 11.89
CA GLU A 166 12.99 -11.15 11.93
C GLU A 166 11.85 -11.71 11.06
N VAL A 167 10.63 -11.15 11.19
CA VAL A 167 9.48 -11.63 10.42
C VAL A 167 9.65 -11.35 8.92
N GLU A 168 10.20 -10.20 8.57
CA GLU A 168 10.48 -9.84 7.17
C GLU A 168 11.53 -10.77 6.55
N GLN A 169 12.64 -11.00 7.25
CA GLN A 169 13.68 -11.94 6.80
C GLN A 169 13.12 -13.36 6.66
N TRP A 170 12.36 -13.82 7.66
CA TRP A 170 11.71 -15.12 7.62
C TRP A 170 10.76 -15.24 6.42
N PHE A 171 9.89 -14.25 6.20
CA PHE A 171 8.95 -14.29 5.09
C PHE A 171 9.67 -14.30 3.75
N HIS A 172 10.76 -13.55 3.63
CA HIS A 172 11.56 -13.51 2.41
C HIS A 172 12.16 -14.88 2.06
N GLN A 173 12.60 -15.64 3.06
CA GLN A 173 13.30 -16.91 2.88
C GLN A 173 12.38 -18.13 2.69
N HIS A 174 11.08 -18.02 3.03
CA HIS A 174 10.16 -19.16 3.03
C HIS A 174 9.11 -19.08 1.94
N ASP A 175 9.13 -20.03 1.00
CA ASP A 175 8.18 -20.06 -0.12
C ASP A 175 6.83 -20.68 0.22
N SER A 176 6.72 -21.39 1.35
CA SER A 176 5.44 -21.89 1.89
C SER A 176 4.81 -20.97 2.94
N ALA A 177 5.38 -19.78 3.17
CA ALA A 177 4.96 -18.87 4.22
C ALA A 177 3.58 -18.23 3.99
N ILE A 178 2.86 -18.02 5.08
CA ILE A 178 1.68 -17.15 5.16
C ILE A 178 1.98 -16.01 6.11
N LEU A 179 1.92 -14.79 5.61
CA LEU A 179 2.05 -13.59 6.42
C LEU A 179 0.69 -12.92 6.60
N VAL A 180 0.22 -12.84 7.84
CA VAL A 180 -1.00 -12.10 8.20
C VAL A 180 -0.58 -10.70 8.64
N THR A 181 -1.13 -9.65 8.02
CA THR A 181 -0.62 -8.30 8.25
C THR A 181 -1.69 -7.21 8.19
N THR A 182 -1.35 -6.02 8.67
CA THR A 182 -2.05 -4.78 8.36
C THR A 182 -1.39 -4.10 7.16
N CYS A 183 -1.95 -2.98 6.69
CA CYS A 183 -1.32 -2.11 5.67
C CYS A 183 0.10 -1.64 6.04
N ALA A 184 0.52 -1.80 7.31
CA ALA A 184 1.87 -1.47 7.77
C ALA A 184 2.97 -2.32 7.10
N TRP A 185 2.64 -3.51 6.60
CA TRP A 185 3.56 -4.30 5.80
C TRP A 185 3.50 -3.83 4.36
N GLY A 186 4.56 -3.22 3.91
CA GLY A 186 4.52 -2.83 2.54
C GLY A 186 5.45 -1.72 2.12
N MET A 187 5.81 -0.82 2.98
CA MET A 187 6.88 0.14 2.68
C MET A 187 8.23 -0.54 2.92
N GLY A 188 8.91 -0.92 1.82
CA GLY A 188 10.27 -1.45 1.89
C GLY A 188 10.42 -2.97 1.83
N VAL A 189 9.33 -3.76 1.85
CA VAL A 189 9.44 -5.23 1.73
C VAL A 189 9.19 -5.67 0.29
N ASP A 190 10.18 -6.34 -0.30
CA ASP A 190 10.17 -6.77 -1.71
C ASP A 190 10.26 -8.31 -1.85
N LYS A 191 9.25 -9.04 -1.36
CA LYS A 191 9.11 -10.46 -1.71
C LYS A 191 8.44 -10.56 -3.09
N LYS A 192 9.22 -10.93 -4.10
CA LYS A 192 8.78 -10.91 -5.51
C LYS A 192 7.80 -12.02 -5.86
N ASN A 193 7.92 -13.18 -5.24
CA ASN A 193 7.20 -14.40 -5.59
C ASN A 193 5.92 -14.65 -4.75
N VAL A 194 5.27 -13.63 -4.21
CA VAL A 194 3.97 -13.80 -3.54
C VAL A 194 2.93 -14.30 -4.54
N ARG A 195 2.29 -15.44 -4.27
CA ARG A 195 1.32 -16.08 -5.19
C ARG A 195 -0.12 -15.72 -4.88
N THR A 196 -0.42 -15.42 -3.61
CA THR A 196 -1.79 -15.07 -3.22
C THR A 196 -1.79 -13.89 -2.25
N VAL A 197 -2.64 -12.92 -2.52
CA VAL A 197 -2.97 -11.82 -1.60
C VAL A 197 -4.43 -11.94 -1.23
N ILE A 198 -4.76 -12.05 0.05
CA ILE A 198 -6.13 -12.11 0.54
C ILE A 198 -6.42 -10.87 1.39
N HIS A 199 -7.52 -10.20 1.08
CA HIS A 199 -8.06 -9.14 1.93
C HIS A 199 -9.17 -9.73 2.80
N LEU A 200 -8.89 -9.95 4.07
CA LEU A 200 -9.89 -10.38 5.05
C LEU A 200 -10.92 -9.27 5.31
N ASN A 201 -10.48 -8.03 5.26
CA ASN A 201 -11.33 -6.86 5.36
C ASN A 201 -11.12 -5.98 4.12
N ALA A 202 -12.17 -5.32 3.68
CA ALA A 202 -12.06 -4.33 2.61
C ALA A 202 -11.12 -3.19 3.07
N PRO A 203 -10.10 -2.82 2.28
CA PRO A 203 -9.30 -1.65 2.56
C PRO A 203 -10.13 -0.36 2.40
N PRO A 204 -9.64 0.79 2.89
CA PRO A 204 -10.44 2.02 2.91
C PRO A 204 -10.72 2.59 1.52
N THR A 205 -9.88 2.30 0.52
CA THR A 205 -10.02 2.83 -0.84
C THR A 205 -9.63 1.78 -1.90
N ALA A 206 -10.05 1.99 -3.14
CA ALA A 206 -9.68 1.14 -4.27
C ALA A 206 -8.16 1.22 -4.56
N GLU A 207 -7.56 2.39 -4.39
CA GLU A 207 -6.13 2.59 -4.55
C GLU A 207 -5.33 1.76 -3.55
N ALA A 208 -5.75 1.74 -2.28
CA ALA A 208 -5.14 0.90 -1.25
C ALA A 208 -5.28 -0.59 -1.61
N TYR A 209 -6.47 -1.01 -2.12
CA TYR A 209 -6.68 -2.37 -2.59
C TYR A 209 -5.73 -2.75 -3.73
N VAL A 210 -5.62 -1.91 -4.75
CA VAL A 210 -4.72 -2.14 -5.90
C VAL A 210 -3.27 -2.20 -5.47
N GLN A 211 -2.85 -1.30 -4.58
CA GLN A 211 -1.48 -1.27 -4.06
C GLN A 211 -1.14 -2.52 -3.23
N GLU A 212 -2.06 -2.98 -2.39
CA GLU A 212 -1.90 -4.18 -1.57
C GLU A 212 -1.97 -5.45 -2.45
N ALA A 213 -2.93 -5.56 -3.34
CA ALA A 213 -3.05 -6.65 -4.32
C ALA A 213 -1.82 -6.72 -5.25
N GLY A 214 -1.27 -5.56 -5.63
CA GLY A 214 -0.08 -5.43 -6.45
C GLY A 214 1.22 -5.99 -5.85
N ARG A 215 1.19 -6.44 -4.59
CA ARG A 215 2.29 -7.18 -3.97
C ARG A 215 2.40 -8.61 -4.46
N GLY A 216 1.34 -9.14 -5.07
CA GLY A 216 1.35 -10.44 -5.74
C GLY A 216 2.17 -10.40 -7.03
N GLY A 217 2.92 -11.47 -7.29
CA GLY A 217 3.56 -11.72 -8.58
C GLY A 217 4.48 -10.60 -9.10
N ARG A 218 5.27 -9.96 -8.25
CA ARG A 218 6.22 -8.92 -8.67
C ARG A 218 7.34 -9.45 -9.57
N ASP A 219 7.52 -10.76 -9.59
CA ASP A 219 8.40 -11.47 -10.52
C ASP A 219 7.80 -11.70 -11.91
N GLY A 220 6.60 -11.18 -12.19
CA GLY A 220 5.87 -11.38 -13.43
C GLY A 220 5.09 -12.70 -13.50
N SER A 221 5.28 -13.62 -12.56
CA SER A 221 4.55 -14.89 -12.53
C SER A 221 3.09 -14.70 -12.10
N PRO A 222 2.19 -15.63 -12.48
CA PRO A 222 0.78 -15.57 -12.09
C PRO A 222 0.58 -15.44 -10.58
N ALA A 223 -0.29 -14.55 -10.19
CA ALA A 223 -0.70 -14.34 -8.80
C ALA A 223 -2.20 -14.10 -8.71
N GLN A 224 -2.75 -14.24 -7.51
CA GLN A 224 -4.18 -14.11 -7.24
C GLN A 224 -4.42 -13.10 -6.12
N ALA A 225 -5.38 -12.21 -6.32
CA ALA A 225 -5.86 -11.29 -5.29
C ALA A 225 -7.32 -11.61 -4.97
N VAL A 226 -7.63 -11.87 -3.71
CA VAL A 226 -8.95 -12.28 -3.23
C VAL A 226 -9.46 -11.29 -2.20
N LEU A 227 -10.62 -10.70 -2.43
CA LEU A 227 -11.35 -9.93 -1.45
C LEU A 227 -12.45 -10.79 -0.83
N LEU A 228 -12.41 -11.00 0.49
CA LEU A 228 -13.52 -11.57 1.23
C LEU A 228 -14.54 -10.46 1.53
N TRP A 229 -15.70 -10.57 0.91
CA TRP A 229 -16.74 -9.55 1.01
C TRP A 229 -17.94 -10.07 1.79
N SER A 230 -18.37 -9.31 2.79
CA SER A 230 -19.52 -9.63 3.63
C SER A 230 -20.48 -8.43 3.73
N PRO A 231 -21.75 -8.66 4.12
CA PRO A 231 -22.69 -7.57 4.38
C PRO A 231 -22.20 -6.54 5.40
N GLU A 232 -21.36 -6.98 6.35
CA GLU A 232 -20.74 -6.08 7.34
C GLU A 232 -19.77 -5.09 6.71
N ASP A 233 -19.04 -5.46 5.66
CA ASP A 233 -18.12 -4.55 4.97
C ASP A 233 -18.91 -3.43 4.31
N LYS A 234 -20.02 -3.75 3.65
CA LYS A 234 -20.93 -2.76 3.07
C LYS A 234 -21.53 -1.84 4.14
N ALA A 235 -22.02 -2.41 5.24
CA ALA A 235 -22.57 -1.63 6.34
C ALA A 235 -21.55 -0.64 6.93
N LYS A 236 -20.30 -1.06 7.09
CA LYS A 236 -19.22 -0.17 7.56
C LYS A 236 -18.97 0.99 6.59
N ILE A 237 -18.98 0.72 5.28
CA ILE A 237 -18.76 1.76 4.26
C ILE A 237 -19.90 2.79 4.28
N VAL A 238 -21.14 2.36 4.44
CA VAL A 238 -22.31 3.27 4.52
C VAL A 238 -22.20 4.24 5.70
N LEU A 239 -21.58 3.82 6.80
CA LEU A 239 -21.37 4.63 7.99
C LEU A 239 -20.19 5.62 7.90
N LEU A 240 -19.39 5.55 6.84
CA LEU A 240 -18.27 6.48 6.65
C LEU A 240 -18.76 7.90 6.33
N PRO A 241 -17.99 8.94 6.70
CA PRO A 241 -18.22 10.29 6.23
C PRO A 241 -18.29 10.35 4.69
N GLU A 242 -19.10 11.23 4.15
CA GLU A 242 -19.43 11.29 2.71
C GLU A 242 -18.18 11.24 1.80
N LYS A 243 -17.16 12.04 2.11
CA LYS A 243 -15.90 12.08 1.33
C LYS A 243 -15.20 10.72 1.28
N GLN A 244 -15.14 10.00 2.40
CA GLN A 244 -14.55 8.66 2.50
C GLN A 244 -15.43 7.60 1.85
N ARG A 245 -16.76 7.71 2.02
CA ARG A 245 -17.74 6.81 1.43
C ARG A 245 -17.67 6.81 -0.09
N LYS A 246 -17.62 7.98 -0.74
CA LYS A 246 -17.50 8.09 -2.22
C LYS A 246 -16.27 7.34 -2.76
N ARG A 247 -15.14 7.36 -2.04
CA ARG A 247 -13.95 6.61 -2.43
C ARG A 247 -14.11 5.10 -2.23
N ALA A 248 -14.76 4.72 -1.13
CA ALA A 248 -15.00 3.30 -0.83
C ALA A 248 -16.11 2.69 -1.71
N GLU A 249 -16.99 3.49 -2.32
CA GLU A 249 -18.05 3.03 -3.25
C GLU A 249 -17.49 2.30 -4.47
N ILE A 250 -16.28 2.64 -4.93
CA ILE A 250 -15.60 1.90 -6.00
C ILE A 250 -15.37 0.44 -5.58
N LEU A 251 -14.98 0.20 -4.31
CA LEU A 251 -14.82 -1.16 -3.79
C LEU A 251 -16.15 -1.90 -3.63
N VAL A 252 -17.25 -1.20 -3.31
CA VAL A 252 -18.59 -1.81 -3.31
C VAL A 252 -18.94 -2.28 -4.71
N ASN A 253 -18.74 -1.41 -5.71
CA ASN A 253 -18.97 -1.76 -7.11
C ASN A 253 -18.07 -2.90 -7.57
N PHE A 254 -16.79 -2.89 -7.21
CA PHE A 254 -15.87 -3.99 -7.47
C PHE A 254 -16.34 -5.30 -6.84
N ALA A 255 -16.83 -5.27 -5.60
CA ALA A 255 -17.24 -6.45 -4.88
C ALA A 255 -18.59 -7.01 -5.34
N GLU A 256 -19.54 -6.16 -5.76
CA GLU A 256 -20.93 -6.56 -6.06
C GLU A 256 -21.24 -6.60 -7.56
N SER A 257 -20.39 -6.03 -8.42
CA SER A 257 -20.60 -6.06 -9.87
C SER A 257 -20.50 -7.47 -10.44
N GLY A 258 -21.30 -7.77 -11.44
CA GLY A 258 -21.18 -8.96 -12.30
C GLY A 258 -20.17 -8.79 -13.46
N ARG A 259 -19.57 -7.60 -13.62
CA ARG A 259 -18.61 -7.27 -14.69
C ARG A 259 -17.21 -7.82 -14.38
N CYS A 260 -16.34 -7.76 -15.38
CA CYS A 260 -14.92 -8.07 -15.20
C CYS A 260 -14.32 -7.22 -14.07
N ARG A 261 -13.71 -7.88 -13.08
CA ARG A 261 -13.17 -7.22 -11.88
C ARG A 261 -12.09 -6.18 -12.24
N ARG A 262 -11.32 -6.44 -13.27
CA ARG A 262 -10.26 -5.56 -13.76
C ARG A 262 -10.80 -4.27 -14.38
N GLU A 263 -11.96 -4.35 -15.05
CA GLU A 263 -12.61 -3.18 -15.66
C GLU A 263 -13.26 -2.24 -14.63
N VAL A 264 -13.49 -2.72 -13.42
CA VAL A 264 -14.12 -1.94 -12.36
C VAL A 264 -13.08 -1.20 -11.51
N LEU A 265 -11.84 -1.70 -11.44
CA LEU A 265 -10.71 -1.07 -10.77
C LEU A 265 -10.03 -0.02 -11.65
#